data_f5d1743e207a6faa7a4b04db843178d8
#
_entry.id   f5d1743e207a6faa7a4b04db843178d8
#
_cell.length_a   1.000
_cell.length_b   1.000
_cell.length_c   1.000
_cell.angle_alpha   90.00
_cell.angle_beta   90.00
_cell.angle_gamma   90.00
#
_symmetry.space_group_name_H-M   'P 1'
#
loop_
_entity.id
_entity.type
_entity.pdbx_description
1 polymer ?
#
loop_
_entity_poly.entity_id
_entity_poly.type
_entity_poly.pdbx_seq_one_letter_code
_entity_poly.pdbx_strand_id
1 'polypeptide(L)'
;MVNLSKLEEIKDLRTVWPHEALDFTPWLSQDDNIALLADAIGLDITVDEMESSVGDFNVDIFASETGTDRKIIIENQLEDTNHDHLGKLITYASGKSADVIVWVVKHAREEHKAAIEWLNNHTDEKVGFFLCEIKLYRIGNSEPAVKFEVIEKPNDWTKEVKKSDSTNATQQQRYDYWVAFQDYAFQNLQFGKNFNRRKPSTGHWMNFSIGSSACHITVSQIQSRDELDVELYINEDKELFHFLFANKDEIETSAGLNFDWRELPECKASRIVIEKSVVFGDKSQWNEQFDWLIEVMLKMKKAFKKYL
;
A
#
# COMPACT_ATOMS: atom_id res chain seq x y z
N MET A 1 12.02 18.98 35.95
CA MET A 1 12.18 17.55 35.60
C MET A 1 11.22 17.22 34.48
N VAL A 2 11.70 16.64 33.38
CA VAL A 2 10.83 16.15 32.32
C VAL A 2 10.18 14.85 32.80
N ASN A 3 8.85 14.78 32.78
CA ASN A 3 8.09 13.60 33.19
C ASN A 3 7.81 12.78 31.93
N LEU A 4 8.42 11.59 31.79
CA LEU A 4 8.24 10.70 30.65
C LEU A 4 7.29 9.56 31.03
N SER A 5 6.33 9.29 30.17
CA SER A 5 5.45 8.13 30.27
C SER A 5 6.20 6.84 29.91
N LYS A 6 5.72 5.70 30.42
CA LYS A 6 6.26 4.38 30.07
C LYS A 6 5.50 3.83 28.86
N LEU A 7 6.26 3.23 27.96
CA LEU A 7 5.70 2.41 26.87
C LEU A 7 5.40 1.01 27.45
N GLU A 8 4.18 0.54 27.29
CA GLU A 8 3.71 -0.77 27.76
C GLU A 8 3.36 -1.64 26.57
N GLU A 9 3.92 -2.84 26.50
CA GLU A 9 3.58 -3.84 25.49
C GLU A 9 2.30 -4.58 25.86
N ILE A 10 1.37 -4.70 24.92
CA ILE A 10 0.16 -5.53 25.00
C ILE A 10 0.50 -6.90 24.40
N LYS A 11 0.79 -7.87 25.26
CA LYS A 11 1.25 -9.20 24.82
C LYS A 11 0.17 -10.08 24.18
N ASP A 12 -1.08 -9.87 24.58
CA ASP A 12 -2.20 -10.63 24.05
C ASP A 12 -2.85 -9.84 22.90
N LEU A 13 -2.46 -10.17 21.66
CA LEU A 13 -2.98 -9.55 20.44
C LEU A 13 -4.49 -9.80 20.27
N ARG A 14 -5.02 -10.90 20.82
CA ARG A 14 -6.43 -11.26 20.71
C ARG A 14 -7.36 -10.36 21.53
N THR A 15 -6.81 -9.52 22.39
CA THR A 15 -7.57 -8.44 23.06
C THR A 15 -7.98 -7.33 22.09
N VAL A 16 -7.28 -7.18 20.96
CA VAL A 16 -7.58 -6.21 19.90
C VAL A 16 -8.18 -6.90 18.68
N TRP A 17 -7.64 -8.04 18.29
CA TRP A 17 -8.12 -8.86 17.20
C TRP A 17 -8.46 -10.27 17.69
N PRO A 18 -9.71 -10.53 18.13
CA PRO A 18 -10.13 -11.85 18.59
C PRO A 18 -9.94 -12.96 17.56
N HIS A 19 -10.20 -12.65 16.30
CA HIS A 19 -10.09 -13.58 15.18
C HIS A 19 -9.10 -13.07 14.13
N GLU A 20 -8.23 -13.95 13.67
CA GLU A 20 -7.21 -13.64 12.65
C GLU A 20 -7.85 -13.29 11.30
N ALA A 21 -8.64 -14.21 10.73
CA ALA A 21 -9.25 -14.02 9.43
C ALA A 21 -10.39 -12.97 9.42
N LEU A 22 -11.12 -12.80 10.55
CA LEU A 22 -12.28 -11.91 10.59
C LEU A 22 -11.95 -10.50 11.09
N ASP A 23 -10.88 -10.34 11.88
CA ASP A 23 -10.55 -9.05 12.50
C ASP A 23 -9.19 -8.53 12.02
N PHE A 24 -8.12 -9.37 12.10
CA PHE A 24 -6.76 -8.92 11.83
C PHE A 24 -6.49 -8.77 10.33
N THR A 25 -6.81 -9.78 9.52
CA THR A 25 -6.58 -9.74 8.06
C THR A 25 -7.34 -8.58 7.41
N PRO A 26 -8.65 -8.33 7.70
CA PRO A 26 -9.35 -7.15 7.19
C PRO A 26 -8.79 -5.82 7.72
N TRP A 27 -8.29 -5.78 8.97
CA TRP A 27 -7.65 -4.59 9.50
C TRP A 27 -6.33 -4.30 8.77
N LEU A 28 -5.48 -5.33 8.58
CA LEU A 28 -4.18 -5.18 7.92
C LEU A 28 -4.32 -4.80 6.45
N SER A 29 -5.36 -5.28 5.77
CA SER A 29 -5.60 -4.99 4.35
C SER A 29 -6.09 -3.57 4.06
N GLN A 30 -6.41 -2.76 5.07
CA GLN A 30 -6.73 -1.34 4.88
C GLN A 30 -5.48 -0.54 4.53
N ASP A 31 -5.61 0.43 3.63
CA ASP A 31 -4.51 1.24 3.10
C ASP A 31 -3.58 1.82 4.17
N ASP A 32 -4.15 2.45 5.22
CA ASP A 32 -3.36 3.06 6.30
C ASP A 32 -2.61 2.01 7.14
N ASN A 33 -3.12 0.79 7.24
CA ASN A 33 -2.56 -0.26 8.08
C ASN A 33 -1.52 -1.10 7.32
N ILE A 34 -1.81 -1.44 6.05
CA ILE A 34 -0.82 -2.14 5.21
C ILE A 34 0.42 -1.27 4.98
N ALA A 35 0.27 0.07 4.95
CA ALA A 35 1.37 1.01 4.87
C ALA A 35 2.35 0.88 6.04
N LEU A 36 1.89 0.52 7.25
CA LEU A 36 2.77 0.29 8.40
C LEU A 36 3.68 -0.93 8.19
N LEU A 37 3.16 -2.00 7.58
CA LEU A 37 3.95 -3.18 7.21
C LEU A 37 4.87 -2.86 6.04
N ALA A 38 4.36 -2.18 5.02
CA ALA A 38 5.10 -1.72 3.85
C ALA A 38 6.33 -0.89 4.24
N ASP A 39 6.13 0.09 5.14
CA ASP A 39 7.20 0.91 5.71
C ASP A 39 8.26 0.06 6.45
N ALA A 40 7.83 -0.94 7.21
CA ALA A 40 8.74 -1.79 7.97
C ALA A 40 9.63 -2.66 7.07
N ILE A 41 9.09 -3.19 5.96
CA ILE A 41 9.84 -4.04 5.02
C ILE A 41 10.50 -3.26 3.87
N GLY A 42 10.20 -1.96 3.75
CA GLY A 42 10.78 -1.08 2.73
C GLY A 42 10.22 -1.30 1.33
N LEU A 43 8.93 -1.62 1.22
CA LEU A 43 8.18 -1.80 -0.03
C LEU A 43 6.98 -0.88 -0.08
N ASP A 44 6.49 -0.63 -1.28
CA ASP A 44 5.20 0.01 -1.50
C ASP A 44 4.18 -1.07 -1.87
N ILE A 45 3.20 -1.33 -0.99
CA ILE A 45 2.25 -2.43 -1.13
C ILE A 45 0.86 -1.91 -1.49
N THR A 46 0.26 -2.47 -2.52
CA THR A 46 -1.17 -2.32 -2.83
C THR A 46 -1.85 -3.67 -2.65
N VAL A 47 -2.87 -3.73 -1.79
CA VAL A 47 -3.66 -4.95 -1.58
C VAL A 47 -4.57 -5.16 -2.78
N ASP A 48 -4.49 -6.33 -3.40
CA ASP A 48 -5.29 -6.71 -4.55
C ASP A 48 -6.51 -7.54 -4.12
N GLU A 49 -6.29 -8.51 -3.22
CA GLU A 49 -7.34 -9.45 -2.79
C GLU A 49 -7.04 -10.01 -1.38
N MET A 50 -8.09 -10.18 -0.57
CA MET A 50 -8.05 -10.98 0.66
C MET A 50 -8.58 -12.38 0.37
N GLU A 51 -8.09 -13.39 1.13
CA GLU A 51 -8.51 -14.80 1.01
C GLU A 51 -8.43 -15.31 -0.45
N SER A 52 -7.32 -14.92 -1.14
CA SER A 52 -7.12 -15.24 -2.55
C SER A 52 -6.82 -16.72 -2.78
N SER A 53 -7.59 -17.37 -3.65
CA SER A 53 -7.53 -18.83 -3.83
C SER A 53 -6.23 -19.31 -4.48
N VAL A 54 -5.68 -20.41 -3.92
CA VAL A 54 -4.58 -21.20 -4.48
C VAL A 54 -4.99 -22.69 -4.42
N GLY A 55 -5.56 -23.21 -5.49
CA GLY A 55 -6.15 -24.54 -5.48
C GLY A 55 -7.28 -24.65 -4.45
N ASP A 56 -7.14 -25.57 -3.50
CA ASP A 56 -8.12 -25.78 -2.39
C ASP A 56 -7.84 -24.90 -1.16
N PHE A 57 -6.86 -23.98 -1.23
CA PHE A 57 -6.42 -23.15 -0.13
C PHE A 57 -6.54 -21.66 -0.48
N ASN A 58 -6.46 -20.79 0.52
CA ASN A 58 -6.50 -19.34 0.34
C ASN A 58 -5.28 -18.70 1.00
N VAL A 59 -4.72 -17.69 0.33
CA VAL A 59 -3.73 -16.75 0.87
C VAL A 59 -4.49 -15.67 1.63
N ASP A 60 -4.05 -15.31 2.83
CA ASP A 60 -4.72 -14.28 3.64
C ASP A 60 -4.80 -12.94 2.90
N ILE A 61 -3.68 -12.44 2.35
CA ILE A 61 -3.63 -11.23 1.54
C ILE A 61 -2.75 -11.48 0.30
N PHE A 62 -3.31 -11.26 -0.87
CA PHE A 62 -2.59 -11.14 -2.12
C PHE A 62 -2.47 -9.66 -2.48
N ALA A 63 -1.27 -9.23 -2.85
CA ALA A 63 -0.93 -7.84 -3.08
C ALA A 63 0.07 -7.70 -4.23
N SER A 64 0.27 -6.50 -4.69
CA SER A 64 1.30 -6.12 -5.66
C SER A 64 2.19 -5.01 -5.09
N GLU A 65 3.46 -5.01 -5.50
CA GLU A 65 4.32 -3.87 -5.22
C GLU A 65 3.95 -2.72 -6.17
N THR A 66 3.59 -1.59 -5.61
CA THR A 66 3.17 -0.42 -6.39
C THR A 66 4.27 0.01 -7.36
N GLY A 67 3.91 0.17 -8.63
CA GLY A 67 4.86 0.61 -9.65
C GLY A 67 5.75 -0.48 -10.24
N THR A 68 5.54 -1.74 -9.84
CA THR A 68 6.21 -2.91 -10.44
C THR A 68 5.19 -4.01 -10.74
N ASP A 69 5.62 -5.09 -11.42
CA ASP A 69 4.79 -6.28 -11.63
C ASP A 69 5.03 -7.35 -10.55
N ARG A 70 5.75 -7.00 -9.46
CA ARG A 70 6.08 -7.96 -8.39
C ARG A 70 4.85 -8.30 -7.57
N LYS A 71 4.61 -9.60 -7.47
CA LYS A 71 3.50 -10.15 -6.68
C LYS A 71 3.93 -10.40 -5.26
N ILE A 72 3.08 -10.01 -4.32
CA ILE A 72 3.31 -10.14 -2.88
C ILE A 72 2.24 -11.05 -2.31
N ILE A 73 2.64 -12.00 -1.46
CA ILE A 73 1.72 -12.72 -0.59
C ILE A 73 2.04 -12.41 0.87
N ILE A 74 1.01 -12.25 1.67
CA ILE A 74 1.13 -12.03 3.11
C ILE A 74 0.29 -13.08 3.80
N GLU A 75 0.93 -13.84 4.68
CA GLU A 75 0.32 -14.85 5.54
C GLU A 75 0.36 -14.35 6.98
N ASN A 76 -0.77 -14.39 7.65
CA ASN A 76 -0.94 -13.87 9.00
C ASN A 76 -1.01 -15.02 10.02
N GLN A 77 -0.40 -14.81 11.18
CA GLN A 77 -0.48 -15.78 12.28
C GLN A 77 -0.37 -15.02 13.62
N LEU A 78 -1.50 -14.81 14.30
CA LEU A 78 -1.52 -14.15 15.61
C LEU A 78 -1.02 -15.05 16.76
N GLU A 79 -0.18 -16.02 16.43
CA GLU A 79 0.47 -17.00 17.34
C GLU A 79 1.97 -17.06 17.03
N ASP A 80 2.70 -17.90 17.78
CA ASP A 80 4.08 -18.20 17.47
C ASP A 80 4.17 -18.98 16.14
N THR A 81 5.24 -18.75 15.38
CA THR A 81 5.50 -19.49 14.13
C THR A 81 5.36 -20.98 14.28
N ASN A 82 4.82 -21.68 13.27
CA ASN A 82 4.71 -23.12 13.22
C ASN A 82 4.99 -23.68 11.81
N HIS A 83 5.13 -25.02 11.72
CA HIS A 83 5.46 -25.69 10.46
C HIS A 83 4.33 -25.64 9.43
N ASP A 84 3.07 -25.62 9.87
CA ASP A 84 1.91 -25.60 8.98
C ASP A 84 1.88 -24.30 8.16
N HIS A 85 2.10 -23.15 8.81
CA HIS A 85 2.18 -21.85 8.12
C HIS A 85 3.43 -21.74 7.24
N LEU A 86 4.58 -22.28 7.68
CA LEU A 86 5.77 -22.35 6.83
C LEU A 86 5.50 -23.15 5.53
N GLY A 87 4.78 -24.26 5.65
CA GLY A 87 4.36 -25.06 4.49
C GLY A 87 3.41 -24.29 3.58
N LYS A 88 2.43 -23.58 4.14
CA LYS A 88 1.52 -22.71 3.40
C LYS A 88 2.28 -21.64 2.61
N LEU A 89 3.21 -20.90 3.25
CA LEU A 89 4.01 -19.86 2.59
C LEU A 89 4.69 -20.37 1.32
N ILE A 90 5.34 -21.53 1.39
CA ILE A 90 6.03 -22.13 0.25
C ILE A 90 5.04 -22.54 -0.84
N THR A 91 3.91 -23.15 -0.44
CA THR A 91 2.86 -23.59 -1.36
C THR A 91 2.24 -22.40 -2.10
N TYR A 92 1.91 -21.34 -1.37
CA TYR A 92 1.27 -20.14 -1.93
C TYR A 92 2.23 -19.33 -2.78
N ALA A 93 3.51 -19.21 -2.37
CA ALA A 93 4.54 -18.58 -3.18
C ALA A 93 4.65 -19.22 -4.56
N SER A 94 4.65 -20.55 -4.60
CA SER A 94 4.68 -21.32 -5.86
C SER A 94 3.38 -21.14 -6.66
N GLY A 95 2.21 -21.25 -6.01
CA GLY A 95 0.90 -21.21 -6.68
C GLY A 95 0.56 -19.84 -7.28
N LYS A 96 0.97 -18.75 -6.65
CA LYS A 96 0.77 -17.37 -7.14
C LYS A 96 1.94 -16.86 -7.99
N SER A 97 3.05 -17.61 -8.08
CA SER A 97 4.31 -17.12 -8.64
C SER A 97 4.72 -15.80 -7.99
N ALA A 98 4.69 -15.78 -6.65
CA ALA A 98 4.97 -14.59 -5.87
C ALA A 98 6.47 -14.29 -5.83
N ASP A 99 6.80 -12.99 -5.93
CA ASP A 99 8.17 -12.48 -5.83
C ASP A 99 8.54 -12.12 -4.39
N VAL A 100 7.55 -11.73 -3.59
CA VAL A 100 7.72 -11.35 -2.19
C VAL A 100 6.76 -12.14 -1.32
N ILE A 101 7.29 -12.75 -0.27
CA ILE A 101 6.54 -13.55 0.68
C ILE A 101 6.72 -12.95 2.07
N VAL A 102 5.63 -12.53 2.70
CA VAL A 102 5.66 -11.91 4.02
C VAL A 102 4.91 -12.78 5.01
N TRP A 103 5.57 -13.18 6.08
CA TRP A 103 4.96 -13.89 7.20
C TRP A 103 4.85 -12.96 8.39
N VAL A 104 3.64 -12.57 8.76
CA VAL A 104 3.36 -11.71 9.92
C VAL A 104 2.94 -12.61 11.08
N VAL A 105 3.69 -12.54 12.20
CA VAL A 105 3.50 -13.44 13.34
C VAL A 105 3.49 -12.66 14.66
N LYS A 106 2.93 -13.25 15.71
CA LYS A 106 3.06 -12.76 17.08
C LYS A 106 4.50 -12.90 17.59
N HIS A 107 5.10 -14.07 17.37
CA HIS A 107 6.47 -14.37 17.78
C HIS A 107 7.14 -15.37 16.83
N ALA A 108 8.36 -15.02 16.41
CA ALA A 108 9.18 -15.82 15.52
C ALA A 108 10.12 -16.74 16.32
N ARG A 109 9.95 -18.06 16.20
CA ARG A 109 10.88 -19.02 16.80
C ARG A 109 12.17 -19.07 15.99
N GLU A 110 13.30 -19.27 16.66
CA GLU A 110 14.63 -19.28 16.04
C GLU A 110 14.75 -20.33 14.91
N GLU A 111 14.08 -21.47 15.04
CA GLU A 111 14.11 -22.54 14.03
C GLU A 111 13.43 -22.06 12.72
N HIS A 112 12.32 -21.31 12.83
CA HIS A 112 11.62 -20.80 11.65
C HIS A 112 12.33 -19.58 11.05
N LYS A 113 12.96 -18.74 11.87
CA LYS A 113 13.84 -17.67 11.42
C LYS A 113 14.99 -18.26 10.58
N ALA A 114 15.67 -19.29 11.10
CA ALA A 114 16.73 -20.00 10.37
C ALA A 114 16.22 -20.64 9.07
N ALA A 115 14.97 -21.13 9.04
CA ALA A 115 14.35 -21.67 7.84
C ALA A 115 14.10 -20.58 6.78
N ILE A 116 13.62 -19.41 7.19
CA ILE A 116 13.41 -18.27 6.28
C ILE A 116 14.76 -17.74 5.76
N GLU A 117 15.78 -17.64 6.61
CA GLU A 117 17.15 -17.30 6.19
C GLU A 117 17.68 -18.29 5.14
N TRP A 118 17.46 -19.61 5.38
CA TRP A 118 17.85 -20.64 4.44
C TRP A 118 17.12 -20.50 3.10
N LEU A 119 15.81 -20.26 3.10
CA LEU A 119 15.02 -19.99 1.89
C LEU A 119 15.56 -18.79 1.13
N ASN A 120 15.86 -17.68 1.80
CA ASN A 120 16.44 -16.48 1.18
C ASN A 120 17.82 -16.73 0.54
N ASN A 121 18.57 -17.71 1.06
CA ASN A 121 19.90 -18.06 0.53
C ASN A 121 19.84 -19.09 -0.61
N HIS A 122 18.71 -19.79 -0.82
CA HIS A 122 18.63 -20.94 -1.73
C HIS A 122 17.49 -20.81 -2.77
N THR A 123 16.73 -19.75 -2.75
CA THR A 123 15.76 -19.40 -3.80
C THR A 123 16.35 -18.46 -4.83
N ASP A 124 15.63 -18.23 -5.93
CA ASP A 124 16.01 -17.26 -6.97
C ASP A 124 16.15 -15.86 -6.34
N GLU A 125 17.10 -15.06 -6.82
CA GLU A 125 17.35 -13.68 -6.36
C GLU A 125 16.11 -12.76 -6.47
N LYS A 126 15.14 -13.15 -7.31
CA LYS A 126 13.88 -12.42 -7.47
C LYS A 126 12.87 -12.72 -6.35
N VAL A 127 13.05 -13.82 -5.62
CA VAL A 127 12.11 -14.27 -4.59
C VAL A 127 12.66 -13.92 -3.21
N GLY A 128 11.89 -13.13 -2.45
CA GLY A 128 12.29 -12.68 -1.12
C GLY A 128 11.28 -13.07 -0.04
N PHE A 129 11.77 -13.66 1.05
CA PHE A 129 10.98 -14.03 2.22
C PHE A 129 11.24 -13.06 3.38
N PHE A 130 10.17 -12.51 3.93
CA PHE A 130 10.19 -11.68 5.13
C PHE A 130 9.48 -12.38 6.28
N LEU A 131 10.07 -12.32 7.46
CA LEU A 131 9.44 -12.73 8.72
C LEU A 131 9.32 -11.49 9.61
N CYS A 132 8.10 -11.12 9.95
CA CYS A 132 7.80 -9.92 10.72
C CYS A 132 7.02 -10.25 11.99
N GLU A 133 7.41 -9.71 13.13
CA GLU A 133 6.61 -9.73 14.33
C GLU A 133 5.72 -8.49 14.41
N ILE A 134 4.44 -8.70 14.73
CA ILE A 134 3.53 -7.61 15.06
C ILE A 134 3.53 -7.39 16.57
N LYS A 135 3.74 -6.16 16.99
CA LYS A 135 3.74 -5.74 18.40
C LYS A 135 2.68 -4.66 18.63
N LEU A 136 2.07 -4.71 19.78
CA LEU A 136 1.15 -3.68 20.25
C LEU A 136 1.71 -2.98 21.47
N TYR A 137 1.65 -1.65 21.46
CA TYR A 137 2.10 -0.80 22.56
C TYR A 137 1.03 0.22 22.94
N ARG A 138 1.06 0.67 24.19
CA ARG A 138 0.29 1.83 24.65
C ARG A 138 1.07 2.68 25.66
N ILE A 139 0.64 3.91 25.83
CA ILE A 139 1.14 4.82 26.84
C ILE A 139 -0.02 5.15 27.79
N GLY A 140 0.02 4.61 29.03
CA GLY A 140 -1.07 4.75 29.98
C GLY A 140 -2.40 4.22 29.42
N ASN A 141 -3.41 5.09 29.31
CA ASN A 141 -4.75 4.72 28.80
C ASN A 141 -4.96 5.12 27.33
N SER A 142 -3.88 5.28 26.55
CA SER A 142 -4.03 5.56 25.13
C SER A 142 -4.59 4.37 24.35
N GLU A 143 -5.11 4.62 23.16
CA GLU A 143 -5.37 3.59 22.13
C GLU A 143 -4.10 2.78 21.88
N PRO A 144 -4.20 1.48 21.55
CA PRO A 144 -3.06 0.68 21.14
C PRO A 144 -2.39 1.23 19.87
N ALA A 145 -1.06 1.21 19.86
CA ALA A 145 -0.25 1.54 18.70
C ALA A 145 0.44 0.28 18.18
N VAL A 146 0.40 0.08 16.86
CA VAL A 146 1.01 -1.06 16.17
C VAL A 146 2.45 -0.76 15.78
N LYS A 147 3.32 -1.77 15.85
CA LYS A 147 4.66 -1.77 15.30
C LYS A 147 4.95 -3.11 14.65
N PHE A 148 5.44 -3.10 13.41
CA PHE A 148 6.01 -4.27 12.77
C PHE A 148 7.52 -4.29 12.99
N GLU A 149 8.06 -5.43 13.38
CA GLU A 149 9.49 -5.66 13.57
C GLU A 149 9.95 -6.73 12.58
N VAL A 150 10.85 -6.37 11.67
CA VAL A 150 11.42 -7.33 10.70
C VAL A 150 12.45 -8.19 11.41
N ILE A 151 12.17 -9.49 11.55
CA ILE A 151 13.01 -10.48 12.21
C ILE A 151 13.99 -11.12 11.22
N GLU A 152 13.53 -11.38 9.98
CA GLU A 152 14.33 -11.91 8.90
C GLU A 152 13.91 -11.33 7.56
N LYS A 153 14.87 -11.14 6.65
CA LYS A 153 14.67 -10.56 5.32
C LYS A 153 15.74 -11.02 4.33
N PRO A 154 15.52 -10.90 3.01
CA PRO A 154 16.52 -11.29 1.99
C PRO A 154 17.86 -10.55 2.15
N ASN A 155 18.99 -11.26 2.00
CA ASN A 155 20.34 -10.72 2.23
C ASN A 155 20.68 -9.55 1.29
N ASP A 156 20.28 -9.58 0.03
CA ASP A 156 20.54 -8.52 -0.95
C ASP A 156 19.62 -7.32 -0.78
N TRP A 157 18.49 -7.49 -0.10
CA TRP A 157 17.61 -6.40 0.33
C TRP A 157 18.37 -5.33 1.13
N THR A 158 19.38 -5.75 1.88
CA THR A 158 20.27 -4.86 2.63
C THR A 158 21.18 -4.01 1.73
N LYS A 159 21.44 -4.39 0.49
CA LYS A 159 22.22 -3.57 -0.45
C LYS A 159 21.35 -2.53 -1.17
N GLU A 160 20.10 -2.84 -1.45
CA GLU A 160 19.11 -1.87 -1.94
C GLU A 160 18.62 -0.96 -0.81
N VAL A 161 18.39 -1.50 0.39
CA VAL A 161 17.98 -0.75 1.60
C VAL A 161 19.15 -0.04 2.29
N LYS A 162 20.43 -0.41 2.08
CA LYS A 162 21.59 0.41 2.47
C LYS A 162 21.81 1.63 1.57
N LYS A 163 21.11 1.74 0.47
CA LYS A 163 20.75 3.04 -0.10
C LYS A 163 19.75 3.78 0.82
N SER A 164 19.22 3.16 1.88
CA SER A 164 18.13 3.63 2.74
C SER A 164 18.53 4.01 4.18
N ASP A 165 19.73 4.55 4.41
CA ASP A 165 19.78 5.79 5.21
C ASP A 165 18.87 6.85 4.54
N SER A 166 18.31 6.51 3.38
CA SER A 166 17.26 7.14 2.64
C SER A 166 15.84 6.78 3.11
N THR A 167 15.54 5.74 3.89
CA THR A 167 14.14 5.40 4.21
C THR A 167 13.50 6.52 5.00
N ASN A 168 14.18 7.03 6.03
CA ASN A 168 13.72 8.24 6.72
C ASN A 168 13.76 9.48 5.79
N ALA A 169 14.75 9.58 4.89
CA ALA A 169 14.85 10.69 3.95
C ALA A 169 13.77 10.63 2.87
N THR A 170 13.46 9.43 2.34
CA THR A 170 12.41 9.21 1.34
C THR A 170 11.03 9.43 1.95
N GLN A 171 10.75 8.89 3.13
CA GLN A 171 9.52 9.13 3.86
C GLN A 171 9.33 10.60 4.21
N GLN A 172 10.39 11.28 4.67
CA GLN A 172 10.36 12.71 4.93
C GLN A 172 10.15 13.51 3.64
N GLN A 173 10.77 13.12 2.53
CA GLN A 173 10.56 13.75 1.22
C GLN A 173 9.11 13.58 0.75
N ARG A 174 8.50 12.40 0.89
CA ARG A 174 7.08 12.16 0.59
C ARG A 174 6.18 13.04 1.44
N TYR A 175 6.42 13.07 2.74
CA TYR A 175 5.68 13.91 3.67
C TYR A 175 5.78 15.40 3.28
N ASP A 176 7.00 15.91 3.05
CA ASP A 176 7.25 17.29 2.61
C ASP A 176 6.53 17.61 1.30
N TYR A 177 6.54 16.67 0.35
CA TYR A 177 5.86 16.80 -0.93
C TYR A 177 4.34 16.92 -0.75
N TRP A 178 3.73 16.05 0.07
CA TRP A 178 2.29 16.08 0.31
C TRP A 178 1.85 17.32 1.11
N VAL A 179 2.66 17.78 2.05
CA VAL A 179 2.43 19.06 2.73
C VAL A 179 2.47 20.21 1.72
N ALA A 180 3.52 20.29 0.91
CA ALA A 180 3.68 21.33 -0.09
C ALA A 180 2.58 21.28 -1.16
N PHE A 181 2.22 20.09 -1.64
CA PHE A 181 1.12 19.90 -2.57
C PHE A 181 -0.20 20.44 -2.02
N GLN A 182 -0.57 20.08 -0.80
CA GLN A 182 -1.81 20.55 -0.22
C GLN A 182 -1.80 22.07 0.01
N ASP A 183 -0.70 22.62 0.48
CA ASP A 183 -0.60 24.06 0.70
C ASP A 183 -0.69 24.84 -0.63
N TYR A 184 -0.12 24.30 -1.70
CA TYR A 184 -0.22 24.88 -3.04
C TYR A 184 -1.62 24.68 -3.64
N ALA A 185 -2.14 23.45 -3.64
CA ALA A 185 -3.40 23.09 -4.29
C ALA A 185 -4.62 23.81 -3.69
N PHE A 186 -4.64 24.00 -2.38
CA PHE A 186 -5.76 24.69 -1.70
C PHE A 186 -5.71 26.23 -1.80
N GLN A 187 -4.69 26.80 -2.44
CA GLN A 187 -4.73 28.20 -2.90
C GLN A 187 -5.58 28.33 -4.19
N ASN A 188 -5.75 27.25 -4.94
CA ASN A 188 -6.63 27.19 -6.09
C ASN A 188 -8.10 27.07 -5.62
N LEU A 189 -8.90 28.12 -5.86
CA LEU A 189 -10.29 28.19 -5.44
C LEU A 189 -11.16 27.07 -6.02
N GLN A 190 -10.87 26.60 -7.24
CA GLN A 190 -11.62 25.51 -7.85
C GLN A 190 -11.27 24.17 -7.21
N PHE A 191 -9.99 23.94 -6.90
CA PHE A 191 -9.55 22.75 -6.19
C PHE A 191 -10.19 22.66 -4.80
N GLY A 192 -10.12 23.74 -4.01
CA GLY A 192 -10.70 23.80 -2.67
C GLY A 192 -12.24 23.66 -2.63
N LYS A 193 -12.95 24.00 -3.74
CA LYS A 193 -14.41 23.73 -3.86
C LYS A 193 -14.74 22.26 -4.18
N ASN A 194 -13.81 21.54 -4.76
CA ASN A 194 -14.03 20.18 -5.23
C ASN A 194 -13.47 19.12 -4.28
N PHE A 195 -12.42 19.44 -3.52
CA PHE A 195 -11.72 18.49 -2.67
C PHE A 195 -11.57 19.03 -1.25
N ASN A 196 -11.45 18.12 -0.28
CA ASN A 196 -11.15 18.47 1.11
C ASN A 196 -9.67 18.21 1.41
N ARG A 197 -9.10 19.00 2.32
CA ARG A 197 -7.74 18.73 2.82
C ARG A 197 -7.67 17.35 3.45
N ARG A 198 -6.55 16.68 3.22
CA ARG A 198 -6.22 15.38 3.82
C ARG A 198 -5.06 15.55 4.79
N LYS A 199 -4.96 14.69 5.78
CA LYS A 199 -3.79 14.66 6.65
C LYS A 199 -2.61 14.12 5.82
N PRO A 200 -1.48 14.85 5.67
CA PRO A 200 -0.30 14.32 5.02
C PRO A 200 0.24 13.09 5.75
N SER A 201 0.70 12.11 5.00
CA SER A 201 1.34 10.90 5.51
C SER A 201 2.72 10.71 4.87
N THR A 202 3.48 9.77 5.34
CA THR A 202 4.74 9.33 4.72
C THR A 202 4.51 8.35 3.57
N GLY A 203 3.26 7.93 3.36
CA GLY A 203 2.84 7.04 2.28
C GLY A 203 3.05 7.67 0.90
N HIS A 204 3.16 6.82 -0.09
CA HIS A 204 3.40 7.26 -1.47
C HIS A 204 2.12 7.70 -2.20
N TRP A 205 0.93 7.54 -1.60
CA TRP A 205 -0.36 7.96 -2.18
C TRP A 205 -1.19 8.84 -1.26
N MET A 206 -2.20 9.49 -1.84
CA MET A 206 -3.21 10.26 -1.14
C MET A 206 -4.58 10.15 -1.83
N ASN A 207 -5.61 9.77 -1.08
CA ASN A 207 -6.96 9.54 -1.60
C ASN A 207 -7.86 10.76 -1.46
N PHE A 208 -8.64 11.05 -2.49
CA PHE A 208 -9.59 12.16 -2.55
C PHE A 208 -10.99 11.68 -2.99
N SER A 209 -12.01 12.04 -2.24
CA SER A 209 -13.39 11.68 -2.59
C SER A 209 -13.83 12.33 -3.90
N ILE A 210 -14.43 11.54 -4.76
CA ILE A 210 -15.09 12.01 -5.99
C ILE A 210 -16.59 12.23 -5.81
N GLY A 211 -17.15 11.77 -4.66
CA GLY A 211 -18.56 11.85 -4.34
C GLY A 211 -19.32 10.52 -4.42
N SER A 212 -18.61 9.43 -4.65
CA SER A 212 -19.11 8.04 -4.64
C SER A 212 -18.44 7.25 -3.52
N SER A 213 -19.08 6.20 -3.04
CA SER A 213 -18.46 5.22 -2.13
C SER A 213 -17.85 4.03 -2.89
N ALA A 214 -18.19 3.85 -4.17
CA ALA A 214 -17.67 2.77 -5.00
C ALA A 214 -16.27 3.08 -5.58
N CYS A 215 -15.87 4.36 -5.60
CA CYS A 215 -14.59 4.77 -6.16
C CYS A 215 -14.08 6.07 -5.54
N HIS A 216 -12.79 6.34 -5.70
CA HIS A 216 -12.15 7.58 -5.28
C HIS A 216 -10.99 7.94 -6.23
N ILE A 217 -10.52 9.18 -6.17
CA ILE A 217 -9.31 9.58 -6.88
C ILE A 217 -8.12 9.32 -5.96
N THR A 218 -7.16 8.55 -6.43
CA THR A 218 -5.85 8.35 -5.79
C THR A 218 -4.79 9.13 -6.56
N VAL A 219 -3.90 9.78 -5.84
CA VAL A 219 -2.69 10.41 -6.38
C VAL A 219 -1.49 9.70 -5.78
N SER A 220 -0.58 9.20 -6.61
CA SER A 220 0.57 8.41 -6.15
C SER A 220 1.90 8.96 -6.64
N GLN A 221 2.93 8.83 -5.81
CA GLN A 221 4.34 9.07 -6.14
C GLN A 221 5.02 7.72 -6.37
N ILE A 222 5.27 7.35 -7.62
CA ILE A 222 5.97 6.11 -7.96
C ILE A 222 7.47 6.41 -8.12
N GLN A 223 8.19 6.47 -7.01
CA GLN A 223 9.59 6.88 -7.00
C GLN A 223 10.52 5.91 -7.74
N SER A 224 10.17 4.62 -7.81
CA SER A 224 10.95 3.62 -8.55
C SER A 224 10.95 3.85 -10.07
N ARG A 225 9.94 4.57 -10.59
CA ARG A 225 9.79 4.91 -12.02
C ARG A 225 9.92 6.40 -12.31
N ASP A 226 10.13 7.23 -11.28
CA ASP A 226 10.08 8.70 -11.38
C ASP A 226 8.77 9.17 -12.04
N GLU A 227 7.61 8.70 -11.54
CA GLU A 227 6.28 8.97 -12.08
C GLU A 227 5.30 9.45 -11.01
N LEU A 228 4.40 10.34 -11.42
CA LEU A 228 3.17 10.67 -10.70
C LEU A 228 1.99 10.03 -11.40
N ASP A 229 1.14 9.35 -10.64
CA ASP A 229 -0.10 8.78 -11.11
C ASP A 229 -1.29 9.55 -10.52
N VAL A 230 -2.31 9.74 -11.32
CA VAL A 230 -3.66 10.11 -10.88
C VAL A 230 -4.61 9.06 -11.40
N GLU A 231 -5.28 8.36 -10.52
CA GLU A 231 -6.19 7.28 -10.91
C GLU A 231 -7.58 7.44 -10.31
N LEU A 232 -8.58 6.97 -11.03
CA LEU A 232 -9.87 6.60 -10.45
C LEU A 232 -9.75 5.14 -9.99
N TYR A 233 -9.65 4.96 -8.68
CA TYR A 233 -9.63 3.64 -8.07
C TYR A 233 -11.06 3.18 -7.81
N ILE A 234 -11.45 2.04 -8.38
CA ILE A 234 -12.79 1.45 -8.27
C ILE A 234 -12.66 0.23 -7.36
N ASN A 235 -13.31 0.31 -6.18
CA ASN A 235 -13.31 -0.80 -5.22
C ASN A 235 -14.27 -1.88 -5.69
N GLU A 236 -13.86 -3.12 -5.75
CA GLU A 236 -14.69 -4.35 -5.87
C GLU A 236 -15.97 -4.22 -6.78
N ASP A 237 -16.03 -3.24 -7.69
CA ASP A 237 -17.18 -2.94 -8.54
C ASP A 237 -16.80 -3.02 -10.04
N LYS A 238 -16.72 -4.25 -10.56
CA LYS A 238 -16.43 -4.48 -11.98
C LYS A 238 -17.56 -4.00 -12.90
N GLU A 239 -18.81 -3.99 -12.41
CA GLU A 239 -19.95 -3.49 -13.19
C GLU A 239 -19.82 -1.99 -13.42
N LEU A 240 -19.42 -1.24 -12.40
CA LEU A 240 -19.11 0.18 -12.54
C LEU A 240 -17.96 0.40 -13.54
N PHE A 241 -16.89 -0.39 -13.47
CA PHE A 241 -15.79 -0.28 -14.45
C PHE A 241 -16.28 -0.50 -15.87
N HIS A 242 -17.04 -1.58 -16.14
CA HIS A 242 -17.57 -1.87 -17.46
C HIS A 242 -18.55 -0.79 -17.94
N PHE A 243 -19.39 -0.26 -17.06
CA PHE A 243 -20.26 0.86 -17.37
C PHE A 243 -19.46 2.12 -17.77
N LEU A 244 -18.42 2.46 -17.02
CA LEU A 244 -17.55 3.59 -17.35
C LEU A 244 -16.79 3.34 -18.66
N PHE A 245 -16.28 2.11 -18.86
CA PHE A 245 -15.57 1.74 -20.08
C PHE A 245 -16.44 1.81 -21.35
N ALA A 246 -17.71 1.43 -21.24
CA ALA A 246 -18.68 1.58 -22.32
C ALA A 246 -18.92 3.05 -22.73
N ASN A 247 -18.62 4.00 -21.84
CA ASN A 247 -18.73 5.45 -22.06
C ASN A 247 -17.36 6.13 -22.23
N LYS A 248 -16.30 5.35 -22.46
CA LYS A 248 -14.90 5.81 -22.49
C LYS A 248 -14.69 7.04 -23.37
N ASP A 249 -15.13 6.99 -24.64
CA ASP A 249 -14.89 8.05 -25.62
C ASP A 249 -15.52 9.38 -25.19
N GLU A 250 -16.68 9.33 -24.58
CA GLU A 250 -17.38 10.52 -24.10
C GLU A 250 -16.68 11.08 -22.82
N ILE A 251 -16.24 10.20 -21.94
CA ILE A 251 -15.46 10.56 -20.72
C ILE A 251 -14.16 11.23 -21.11
N GLU A 252 -13.37 10.61 -21.99
CA GLU A 252 -12.08 11.13 -22.44
C GLU A 252 -12.23 12.44 -23.21
N THR A 253 -13.25 12.56 -24.07
CA THR A 253 -13.57 13.82 -24.76
C THR A 253 -13.93 14.93 -23.74
N SER A 254 -14.76 14.62 -22.76
CA SER A 254 -15.18 15.56 -21.70
C SER A 254 -14.02 15.99 -20.80
N ALA A 255 -13.10 15.08 -20.49
CA ALA A 255 -11.90 15.35 -19.73
C ALA A 255 -10.85 16.12 -20.54
N GLY A 256 -10.80 15.91 -21.87
CA GLY A 256 -9.69 16.32 -22.73
C GLY A 256 -8.39 15.60 -22.33
N LEU A 257 -8.50 14.32 -21.92
CA LEU A 257 -7.43 13.45 -21.47
C LEU A 257 -7.65 12.05 -22.01
N ASN A 258 -6.57 11.32 -22.26
CA ASN A 258 -6.60 9.89 -22.57
C ASN A 258 -6.18 9.13 -21.33
N PHE A 259 -6.95 8.13 -20.94
CA PHE A 259 -6.69 7.32 -19.75
C PHE A 259 -6.22 5.91 -20.14
N ASP A 260 -5.41 5.32 -19.28
CA ASP A 260 -5.13 3.88 -19.32
C ASP A 260 -6.20 3.16 -18.47
N TRP A 261 -6.98 2.30 -19.13
CA TRP A 261 -8.13 1.59 -18.55
C TRP A 261 -7.71 0.19 -18.16
N ARG A 262 -7.51 -0.03 -16.85
CA ARG A 262 -7.03 -1.29 -16.28
C ARG A 262 -8.16 -2.01 -15.55
N GLU A 263 -8.77 -3.01 -16.19
CA GLU A 263 -9.81 -3.82 -15.55
C GLU A 263 -9.24 -4.66 -14.40
N LEU A 264 -8.02 -5.20 -14.55
CA LEU A 264 -7.35 -6.09 -13.61
C LEU A 264 -8.24 -7.30 -13.25
N PRO A 265 -8.51 -8.23 -14.18
CA PRO A 265 -9.49 -9.30 -14.00
C PRO A 265 -9.15 -10.25 -12.84
N GLU A 266 -7.88 -10.37 -12.46
CA GLU A 266 -7.40 -11.17 -11.33
C GLU A 266 -7.50 -10.44 -9.98
N CYS A 267 -7.85 -9.16 -9.99
CA CYS A 267 -7.98 -8.32 -8.79
C CYS A 267 -9.43 -7.88 -8.61
N LYS A 268 -9.86 -7.62 -7.37
CA LYS A 268 -11.19 -7.06 -7.09
C LYS A 268 -11.34 -5.64 -7.61
N ALA A 269 -10.29 -4.83 -7.43
CA ALA A 269 -10.27 -3.44 -7.88
C ALA A 269 -10.06 -3.32 -9.39
N SER A 270 -10.47 -2.17 -9.95
CA SER A 270 -10.13 -1.71 -11.29
C SER A 270 -9.61 -0.27 -11.23
N ARG A 271 -8.82 0.14 -12.22
CA ARG A 271 -8.17 1.45 -12.22
C ARG A 271 -8.31 2.15 -13.57
N ILE A 272 -8.47 3.47 -13.54
CA ILE A 272 -8.45 4.32 -14.75
C ILE A 272 -7.38 5.36 -14.49
N VAL A 273 -6.23 5.25 -15.14
CA VAL A 273 -4.96 5.88 -14.75
C VAL A 273 -4.52 6.90 -15.79
N ILE A 274 -3.86 7.95 -15.31
CA ILE A 274 -3.05 8.85 -16.13
C ILE A 274 -1.73 9.10 -15.40
N GLU A 275 -0.63 8.99 -16.12
CA GLU A 275 0.73 9.03 -15.59
C GLU A 275 1.51 10.23 -16.15
N LYS A 276 2.45 10.74 -15.37
CA LYS A 276 3.42 11.77 -15.79
C LYS A 276 4.80 11.45 -15.22
N SER A 277 5.81 11.36 -16.09
CA SER A 277 7.21 11.28 -15.65
C SER A 277 7.63 12.58 -14.98
N VAL A 278 8.32 12.47 -13.83
CA VAL A 278 8.74 13.59 -12.98
C VAL A 278 10.11 13.32 -12.37
N VAL A 279 10.71 14.34 -11.73
CA VAL A 279 11.91 14.20 -10.92
C VAL A 279 11.60 14.63 -9.50
N PHE A 280 11.38 13.67 -8.59
CA PHE A 280 10.99 13.97 -7.20
C PHE A 280 12.06 14.70 -6.40
N GLY A 281 13.35 14.46 -6.69
CA GLY A 281 14.47 15.07 -5.98
C GLY A 281 14.63 16.57 -6.22
N ASP A 282 14.07 17.08 -7.31
CA ASP A 282 14.17 18.51 -7.69
C ASP A 282 12.94 19.31 -7.21
N LYS A 283 13.05 19.90 -6.04
CA LYS A 283 11.99 20.74 -5.46
C LYS A 283 11.60 21.93 -6.34
N SER A 284 12.46 22.37 -7.27
CA SER A 284 12.15 23.49 -8.17
C SER A 284 11.06 23.14 -9.19
N GLN A 285 10.86 21.86 -9.47
CA GLN A 285 9.85 21.35 -10.39
C GLN A 285 8.50 21.03 -9.70
N TRP A 286 8.43 21.08 -8.37
CA TRP A 286 7.22 20.71 -7.63
C TRP A 286 5.99 21.53 -8.03
N ASN A 287 6.13 22.82 -8.25
CA ASN A 287 4.99 23.66 -8.64
C ASN A 287 4.39 23.21 -9.99
N GLU A 288 5.23 22.85 -10.97
CA GLU A 288 4.76 22.32 -12.25
C GLU A 288 4.06 20.96 -12.09
N GLN A 289 4.58 20.11 -11.20
CA GLN A 289 3.98 18.84 -10.84
C GLN A 289 2.62 19.06 -10.18
N PHE A 290 2.53 20.01 -9.24
CA PHE A 290 1.28 20.33 -8.53
C PHE A 290 0.23 20.93 -9.47
N ASP A 291 0.61 21.79 -10.42
CA ASP A 291 -0.30 22.32 -11.43
C ASP A 291 -0.90 21.19 -12.27
N TRP A 292 -0.07 20.22 -12.68
CA TRP A 292 -0.54 19.07 -13.43
C TRP A 292 -1.50 18.20 -12.60
N LEU A 293 -1.17 17.90 -11.34
CA LEU A 293 -2.05 17.15 -10.43
C LEU A 293 -3.40 17.84 -10.26
N ILE A 294 -3.42 19.15 -10.01
CA ILE A 294 -4.63 19.96 -9.85
C ILE A 294 -5.49 19.90 -11.12
N GLU A 295 -4.86 20.11 -12.28
CA GLU A 295 -5.55 20.07 -13.57
C GLU A 295 -6.19 18.72 -13.84
N VAL A 296 -5.42 17.63 -13.72
CA VAL A 296 -5.88 16.26 -13.97
C VAL A 296 -6.99 15.88 -13.01
N MET A 297 -6.82 16.10 -11.72
CA MET A 297 -7.83 15.77 -10.71
C MET A 297 -9.15 16.51 -10.93
N LEU A 298 -9.10 17.79 -11.27
CA LEU A 298 -10.32 18.58 -11.56
C LEU A 298 -11.01 18.09 -12.83
N LYS A 299 -10.27 17.80 -13.90
CA LYS A 299 -10.80 17.25 -15.15
C LYS A 299 -11.40 15.88 -14.95
N MET A 300 -10.70 14.99 -14.24
CA MET A 300 -11.17 13.65 -13.90
C MET A 300 -12.47 13.73 -13.09
N LYS A 301 -12.49 14.49 -12.00
CA LYS A 301 -13.71 14.65 -11.20
C LYS A 301 -14.89 15.17 -12.01
N LYS A 302 -14.67 16.17 -12.87
CA LYS A 302 -15.72 16.73 -13.73
C LYS A 302 -16.25 15.70 -14.73
N ALA A 303 -15.36 14.94 -15.39
CA ALA A 303 -15.73 14.00 -16.45
C ALA A 303 -16.48 12.79 -15.90
N PHE A 304 -16.04 12.23 -14.76
CA PHE A 304 -16.66 11.04 -14.17
C PHE A 304 -17.92 11.34 -13.34
N LYS A 305 -18.09 12.56 -12.81
CA LYS A 305 -19.19 12.89 -11.88
C LYS A 305 -20.58 12.58 -12.41
N LYS A 306 -20.83 12.64 -13.72
CA LYS A 306 -22.15 12.37 -14.30
C LYS A 306 -22.46 10.88 -14.41
N TYR A 307 -21.48 10.01 -14.20
CA TYR A 307 -21.59 8.56 -14.27
C TYR A 307 -21.57 7.89 -12.89
N LEU A 308 -21.31 8.66 -11.83
CA LEU A 308 -21.21 8.23 -10.43
C LEU A 308 -22.36 8.81 -9.62
#